data_c9d029d939a4caf6329f8b120322fc08
#
_entry.id   c9d029d939a4caf6329f8b120322fc08
#
_cell.length_a   1.000
_cell.length_b   1.000
_cell.length_c   1.000
_cell.angle_alpha   90.00
_cell.angle_beta   90.00
_cell.angle_gamma   90.00
#
_symmetry.space_group_name_H-M   'P 1'
#
loop_
_entity.id
_entity.type
_entity.pdbx_description
1 polymer ?
#
loop_
_entity_poly.entity_id
_entity_poly.type
_entity_poly.pdbx_seq_one_letter_code
_entity_poly.pdbx_strand_id
1 'polypeptide(L)'
;METYFESGIVTEIKMPCQNQQLNNNDRQEHAAMSSTKQVRFASCGNSVLTESNRDAEVAETCENVFNSELQRQIGSQLKLLPLNDQIRELQTIIRDKSTSRGDFVFCADRLIRLVVEEGLNQLPYSECTVTTPTGHKYDGVKFEKGNCGVSIMRSGEAMEQGLRDCCRSIRIGKILIQSDEDTQKAKVYYAKFPPDISRRKVLLMYPILSTGNTVIEAVRVLTEHGLQPKHIILLSLFSTPHGAKSIIQEFPEITILTTEVHPVAPTHFGQRYFGTD
;
A
#
# COMPACT_ATOMS: atom_id res chain seq x y z
N MET A 1 -45.41 -25.13 23.46
CA MET A 1 -46.20 -24.10 22.75
C MET A 1 -45.23 -23.39 21.89
N GLU A 2 -45.24 -23.88 20.82
CA GLU A 2 -45.65 -23.58 19.44
C GLU A 2 -44.59 -22.82 18.66
N THR A 3 -44.11 -23.60 17.77
CA THR A 3 -43.36 -23.34 16.54
C THR A 3 -44.13 -22.44 15.57
N TYR A 4 -43.44 -21.49 14.91
CA TYR A 4 -43.80 -21.07 13.55
C TYR A 4 -42.55 -20.98 12.69
N PHE A 5 -42.48 -21.90 11.73
CA PHE A 5 -41.70 -21.81 10.52
C PHE A 5 -42.47 -20.96 9.52
N GLU A 6 -41.84 -19.98 8.90
CA GLU A 6 -42.32 -19.44 7.63
C GLU A 6 -41.15 -19.39 6.60
N SER A 7 -41.43 -20.09 5.53
CA SER A 7 -40.69 -20.29 4.32
C SER A 7 -40.67 -19.02 3.47
N GLY A 8 -39.48 -18.48 3.17
CA GLY A 8 -39.28 -17.40 2.22
C GLY A 8 -38.65 -17.89 0.90
N ILE A 9 -39.37 -17.67 -0.14
CA ILE A 9 -39.20 -18.06 -1.54
C ILE A 9 -37.88 -17.53 -2.12
N VAL A 10 -37.07 -18.43 -2.70
CA VAL A 10 -35.92 -18.13 -3.54
C VAL A 10 -36.44 -17.83 -4.96
N THR A 11 -36.33 -16.61 -5.41
CA THR A 11 -36.57 -16.23 -6.81
C THR A 11 -35.24 -16.25 -7.58
N GLU A 12 -35.09 -17.27 -8.42
CA GLU A 12 -34.05 -17.31 -9.47
C GLU A 12 -34.31 -16.23 -10.52
N ILE A 13 -33.38 -15.31 -10.68
CA ILE A 13 -33.38 -14.37 -11.82
C ILE A 13 -32.57 -15.00 -12.94
N LYS A 14 -33.24 -15.53 -13.95
CA LYS A 14 -32.68 -15.91 -15.24
C LYS A 14 -32.40 -14.68 -16.07
N MET A 15 -31.15 -14.47 -16.46
CA MET A 15 -30.79 -13.52 -17.51
C MET A 15 -30.97 -14.14 -18.91
N PRO A 16 -31.54 -13.45 -19.87
CA PRO A 16 -31.69 -13.97 -21.24
C PRO A 16 -30.40 -13.75 -22.05
N CYS A 17 -29.90 -14.83 -22.64
CA CYS A 17 -28.92 -14.78 -23.71
C CYS A 17 -29.55 -14.20 -24.98
N GLN A 18 -29.04 -13.10 -25.48
CA GLN A 18 -29.35 -12.63 -26.83
C GLN A 18 -28.30 -13.13 -27.81
N ASN A 19 -28.71 -14.07 -28.65
CA ASN A 19 -28.04 -14.46 -29.88
C ASN A 19 -28.26 -13.35 -30.92
N GLN A 20 -27.22 -12.74 -31.43
CA GLN A 20 -27.29 -12.00 -32.68
C GLN A 20 -26.55 -12.77 -33.77
N GLN A 21 -27.32 -13.18 -34.76
CA GLN A 21 -26.89 -13.83 -36.00
C GLN A 21 -26.12 -12.85 -36.87
N LEU A 22 -24.97 -13.30 -37.35
CA LEU A 22 -24.20 -12.65 -38.42
C LEU A 22 -24.84 -12.97 -39.78
N ASN A 23 -25.24 -11.96 -40.50
CA ASN A 23 -25.58 -12.03 -41.92
C ASN A 23 -24.31 -11.97 -42.78
N ASN A 24 -24.10 -13.05 -43.56
CA ASN A 24 -23.18 -13.08 -44.71
C ASN A 24 -23.83 -12.37 -45.90
N ASN A 25 -23.10 -11.47 -46.50
CA ASN A 25 -22.96 -11.31 -47.97
C ASN A 25 -22.07 -10.09 -48.22
N ASP A 26 -20.89 -10.31 -48.76
CA ASP A 26 -20.51 -9.84 -50.10
C ASP A 26 -19.12 -10.39 -50.44
N ARG A 27 -19.14 -11.17 -51.52
CA ARG A 27 -17.96 -11.61 -52.28
C ARG A 27 -17.59 -10.52 -53.29
N GLN A 28 -16.32 -10.23 -53.42
CA GLN A 28 -15.60 -10.16 -54.71
C GLN A 28 -14.13 -9.80 -54.46
N GLU A 29 -13.27 -10.74 -54.67
CA GLU A 29 -12.19 -10.86 -55.69
C GLU A 29 -11.21 -9.66 -55.73
N HIS A 30 -9.93 -9.88 -55.36
CA HIS A 30 -8.84 -9.88 -56.37
C HIS A 30 -7.59 -10.54 -55.79
N ALA A 31 -6.96 -11.28 -56.68
CA ALA A 31 -5.81 -12.17 -56.51
C ALA A 31 -4.45 -11.44 -56.41
N ALA A 32 -3.48 -12.21 -55.94
CA ALA A 32 -2.03 -12.24 -56.24
C ALA A 32 -1.14 -11.19 -55.55
N MET A 33 -0.22 -11.51 -54.73
CA MET A 33 1.16 -11.93 -55.05
C MET A 33 1.96 -12.25 -53.81
N SER A 34 2.58 -13.41 -53.85
CA SER A 34 3.66 -13.89 -53.04
C SER A 34 4.83 -12.89 -52.99
N SER A 35 5.34 -12.58 -51.80
CA SER A 35 6.74 -12.16 -51.65
C SER A 35 7.24 -12.47 -50.23
N THR A 36 7.91 -13.60 -50.15
CA THR A 36 8.77 -14.01 -49.03
C THR A 36 9.91 -12.99 -48.90
N LYS A 37 9.92 -12.14 -47.87
CA LYS A 37 11.10 -11.35 -47.49
C LYS A 37 11.79 -12.03 -46.32
N GLN A 38 12.91 -12.65 -46.63
CA GLN A 38 13.93 -13.09 -45.68
C GLN A 38 14.40 -11.87 -44.85
N VAL A 39 14.26 -11.97 -43.52
CA VAL A 39 14.89 -11.02 -42.60
C VAL A 39 16.36 -11.43 -42.45
N ARG A 40 17.27 -10.69 -43.12
CA ARG A 40 18.70 -10.76 -42.86
C ARG A 40 19.00 -10.07 -41.56
N PHE A 41 19.56 -10.80 -40.61
CA PHE A 41 20.24 -10.19 -39.46
C PHE A 41 21.50 -9.46 -39.94
N ALA A 42 21.50 -8.16 -39.87
CA ALA A 42 22.71 -7.37 -40.05
C ALA A 42 23.34 -7.14 -38.67
N SER A 43 24.56 -7.59 -38.54
CA SER A 43 25.42 -7.35 -37.37
C SER A 43 25.90 -5.91 -37.30
N CYS A 44 25.98 -5.45 -36.05
CA CYS A 44 26.87 -4.41 -35.55
C CYS A 44 26.85 -3.06 -36.27
N GLY A 45 26.25 -2.09 -35.62
CA GLY A 45 26.42 -0.68 -35.92
C GLY A 45 26.05 0.15 -34.71
N ASN A 46 26.98 0.93 -34.21
CA ASN A 46 26.92 1.89 -33.10
C ASN A 46 25.53 2.45 -32.86
N SER A 47 24.86 2.03 -31.74
CA SER A 47 23.69 2.70 -31.24
C SER A 47 24.13 4.05 -30.65
N VAL A 48 23.83 5.11 -31.35
CA VAL A 48 23.78 6.48 -30.79
C VAL A 48 22.70 6.46 -29.73
N LEU A 49 23.07 6.42 -28.46
CA LEU A 49 22.16 6.62 -27.32
C LEU A 49 21.60 8.03 -27.46
N THR A 50 20.30 8.14 -27.63
CA THR A 50 19.58 9.40 -27.67
C THR A 50 19.73 10.12 -26.33
N GLU A 51 19.82 11.44 -26.32
CA GLU A 51 19.94 12.25 -25.09
C GLU A 51 18.86 11.91 -24.05
N SER A 52 17.65 11.54 -24.47
CA SER A 52 16.56 11.16 -23.59
C SER A 52 16.85 9.91 -22.73
N ASN A 53 17.65 8.96 -23.21
CA ASN A 53 18.02 7.77 -22.44
C ASN A 53 19.12 8.08 -21.42
N ARG A 54 19.98 9.07 -21.67
CA ARG A 54 20.99 9.50 -20.70
C ARG A 54 20.37 10.25 -19.53
N ASP A 55 19.38 11.09 -19.81
CA ASP A 55 18.69 11.86 -18.77
C ASP A 55 17.86 10.94 -17.83
N ALA A 56 17.26 9.87 -18.37
CA ALA A 56 16.56 8.86 -17.57
C ALA A 56 17.51 8.03 -16.70
N GLU A 57 18.65 7.61 -17.25
CA GLU A 57 19.67 6.81 -16.53
C GLU A 57 20.38 7.65 -15.45
N VAL A 58 20.60 8.95 -15.70
CA VAL A 58 21.12 9.90 -14.71
C VAL A 58 20.10 10.18 -13.61
N ALA A 59 18.81 10.32 -13.94
CA ALA A 59 17.76 10.54 -12.95
C ALA A 59 17.60 9.32 -12.03
N GLU A 60 17.61 8.11 -12.56
CA GLU A 60 17.50 6.86 -11.79
C GLU A 60 18.73 6.65 -10.89
N THR A 61 19.93 7.01 -11.35
CA THR A 61 21.14 7.01 -10.52
C THR A 61 21.08 8.05 -9.41
N CYS A 62 20.55 9.25 -9.67
CA CYS A 62 20.40 10.29 -8.66
C CYS A 62 19.38 9.91 -7.57
N GLU A 63 18.25 9.32 -7.92
CA GLU A 63 17.26 8.84 -6.94
C GLU A 63 17.81 7.72 -6.08
N ASN A 64 18.52 6.77 -6.67
CA ASN A 64 19.16 5.68 -5.95
C ASN A 64 20.26 6.17 -5.00
N VAL A 65 21.05 7.15 -5.39
CA VAL A 65 22.06 7.80 -4.55
C VAL A 65 21.40 8.58 -3.42
N PHE A 66 20.33 9.33 -3.70
CA PHE A 66 19.58 10.07 -2.68
C PHE A 66 18.96 9.13 -1.64
N ASN A 67 18.32 8.06 -2.08
CA ASN A 67 17.72 7.05 -1.19
C ASN A 67 18.79 6.34 -0.36
N SER A 68 19.96 6.03 -0.91
CA SER A 68 21.07 5.41 -0.19
C SER A 68 21.69 6.34 0.85
N GLU A 69 21.79 7.63 0.56
CA GLU A 69 22.29 8.64 1.51
C GLU A 69 21.27 8.88 2.63
N LEU A 70 19.98 8.94 2.29
CA LEU A 70 18.90 9.05 3.28
C LEU A 70 18.83 7.81 4.19
N GLN A 71 19.00 6.61 3.64
CA GLN A 71 19.10 5.39 4.42
C GLN A 71 20.33 5.37 5.34
N ARG A 72 21.43 5.95 4.92
CA ARG A 72 22.61 6.14 5.76
C ARG A 72 22.36 7.10 6.92
N GLN A 73 21.59 8.18 6.69
CA GLN A 73 21.27 9.19 7.71
C GLN A 73 20.18 8.74 8.69
N ILE A 74 19.17 8.00 8.22
CA ILE A 74 18.03 7.51 9.04
C ILE A 74 18.31 6.11 9.61
N GLY A 75 19.22 5.36 8.99
CA GLY A 75 19.60 4.01 9.44
C GLY A 75 18.67 2.90 8.97
N SER A 76 18.82 1.71 9.57
CA SER A 76 18.08 0.49 9.23
C SER A 76 16.59 0.54 9.59
N GLN A 77 16.14 1.59 10.25
CA GLN A 77 14.75 1.77 10.68
C GLN A 77 13.83 2.24 9.53
N LEU A 78 14.38 2.86 8.49
CA LEU A 78 13.65 3.20 7.28
C LEU A 78 13.73 2.04 6.29
N LYS A 79 12.58 1.44 6.01
CA LYS A 79 12.44 0.36 5.04
C LYS A 79 11.62 0.85 3.85
N LEU A 80 12.19 0.69 2.65
CA LEU A 80 11.53 1.00 1.40
C LEU A 80 11.06 -0.30 0.73
N LEU A 81 9.86 -0.30 0.16
CA LEU A 81 9.46 -1.39 -0.72
C LEU A 81 10.41 -1.44 -1.93
N PRO A 82 10.77 -2.64 -2.42
CA PRO A 82 11.53 -2.76 -3.66
C PRO A 82 10.79 -2.08 -4.80
N LEU A 83 11.41 -1.07 -5.40
CA LEU A 83 10.82 -0.32 -6.49
C LEU A 83 10.77 -1.18 -7.76
N ASN A 84 9.59 -1.25 -8.36
CA ASN A 84 9.34 -1.90 -9.65
C ASN A 84 8.35 -1.05 -10.46
N ASP A 85 8.21 -1.35 -11.75
CA ASP A 85 7.36 -0.57 -12.65
C ASP A 85 5.89 -0.53 -12.21
N GLN A 86 5.38 -1.60 -11.59
CA GLN A 86 4.02 -1.62 -11.04
C GLN A 86 3.83 -0.60 -9.92
N ILE A 87 4.78 -0.51 -8.98
CA ILE A 87 4.73 0.49 -7.89
C ILE A 87 4.88 1.89 -8.47
N ARG A 88 5.80 2.10 -9.41
CA ARG A 88 6.00 3.39 -10.09
C ARG A 88 4.72 3.85 -10.83
N GLU A 89 4.05 2.94 -11.52
CA GLU A 89 2.77 3.22 -12.18
C GLU A 89 1.71 3.69 -11.17
N LEU A 90 1.53 2.95 -10.07
CA LEU A 90 0.58 3.33 -9.02
C LEU A 90 0.89 4.68 -8.40
N GLN A 91 2.16 4.96 -8.12
CA GLN A 91 2.63 6.24 -7.60
C GLN A 91 2.35 7.38 -8.59
N THR A 92 2.58 7.16 -9.89
CA THR A 92 2.33 8.13 -10.95
C THR A 92 0.85 8.48 -11.03
N ILE A 93 -0.03 7.48 -11.09
CA ILE A 93 -1.49 7.67 -11.15
C ILE A 93 -2.02 8.42 -9.92
N ILE A 94 -1.54 8.07 -8.71
CA ILE A 94 -1.94 8.74 -7.47
C ILE A 94 -1.48 10.20 -7.43
N ARG A 95 -0.35 10.53 -8.07
CA ARG A 95 0.20 11.91 -8.12
C ARG A 95 -0.40 12.75 -9.21
N ASP A 96 -0.94 12.15 -10.27
CA ASP A 96 -1.51 12.88 -11.39
C ASP A 96 -2.82 13.57 -10.98
N LYS A 97 -2.84 14.90 -11.15
CA LYS A 97 -4.02 15.73 -10.87
C LYS A 97 -5.22 15.40 -11.77
N SER A 98 -4.98 14.86 -12.97
CA SER A 98 -6.00 14.53 -13.97
C SER A 98 -6.65 13.17 -13.72
N THR A 99 -6.10 12.33 -12.85
CA THR A 99 -6.66 11.02 -12.51
C THR A 99 -8.06 11.15 -11.93
N SER A 100 -9.01 10.36 -12.41
CA SER A 100 -10.35 10.33 -11.85
C SER A 100 -10.33 9.84 -10.39
N ARG A 101 -11.33 10.23 -9.57
CA ARG A 101 -11.42 9.74 -8.20
C ARG A 101 -11.53 8.21 -8.14
N GLY A 102 -12.26 7.59 -9.09
CA GLY A 102 -12.38 6.13 -9.14
C GLY A 102 -11.05 5.42 -9.34
N ASP A 103 -10.26 5.87 -10.31
CA ASP A 103 -8.93 5.34 -10.60
C ASP A 103 -7.96 5.63 -9.45
N PHE A 104 -8.04 6.82 -8.86
CA PHE A 104 -7.24 7.18 -7.70
C PHE A 104 -7.47 6.21 -6.52
N VAL A 105 -8.73 5.97 -6.14
CA VAL A 105 -9.07 5.05 -5.04
C VAL A 105 -8.63 3.63 -5.37
N PHE A 106 -8.89 3.16 -6.59
CA PHE A 106 -8.48 1.82 -7.03
C PHE A 106 -6.96 1.61 -6.95
N CYS A 107 -6.18 2.59 -7.45
CA CYS A 107 -4.72 2.52 -7.41
C CYS A 107 -4.18 2.69 -5.98
N ALA A 108 -4.81 3.54 -5.17
CA ALA A 108 -4.48 3.70 -3.76
C ALA A 108 -4.71 2.39 -2.98
N ASP A 109 -5.84 1.70 -3.19
CA ASP A 109 -6.13 0.43 -2.54
C ASP A 109 -5.14 -0.67 -2.92
N ARG A 110 -4.66 -0.68 -4.17
CA ARG A 110 -3.61 -1.60 -4.62
C ARG A 110 -2.29 -1.32 -3.90
N LEU A 111 -1.88 -0.05 -3.85
CA LEU A 111 -0.64 0.37 -3.19
C LEU A 111 -0.69 0.11 -1.67
N ILE A 112 -1.84 0.38 -1.05
CA ILE A 112 -2.09 0.08 0.36
C ILE A 112 -1.86 -1.41 0.65
N ARG A 113 -2.43 -2.32 -0.16
CA ARG A 113 -2.24 -3.76 0.05
C ARG A 113 -0.78 -4.19 -0.07
N LEU A 114 -0.02 -3.62 -1.00
CA LEU A 114 1.42 -3.92 -1.13
C LEU A 114 2.20 -3.51 0.13
N VAL A 115 1.94 -2.30 0.66
CA VAL A 115 2.56 -1.81 1.90
C VAL A 115 2.12 -2.65 3.10
N VAL A 116 0.86 -3.02 3.17
CA VAL A 116 0.32 -3.84 4.27
C VAL A 116 0.92 -5.24 4.26
N GLU A 117 1.03 -5.90 3.11
CA GLU A 117 1.65 -7.24 3.01
C GLU A 117 3.12 -7.20 3.46
N GLU A 118 3.87 -6.19 3.04
CA GLU A 118 5.24 -6.02 3.54
C GLU A 118 5.27 -5.68 5.04
N GLY A 119 4.31 -4.92 5.54
CA GLY A 119 4.14 -4.66 6.96
C GLY A 119 3.85 -5.93 7.76
N LEU A 120 3.02 -6.82 7.24
CA LEU A 120 2.77 -8.13 7.83
C LEU A 120 4.03 -9.01 7.84
N ASN A 121 4.88 -8.91 6.81
CA ASN A 121 6.16 -9.61 6.74
C ASN A 121 7.14 -9.17 7.83
N GLN A 122 7.01 -7.97 8.39
CA GLN A 122 7.83 -7.47 9.52
C GLN A 122 7.35 -7.99 10.89
N LEU A 123 6.21 -8.68 10.96
CA LEU A 123 5.65 -9.22 12.18
C LEU A 123 6.24 -10.63 12.47
N PRO A 124 6.11 -11.16 13.71
CA PRO A 124 6.68 -12.44 14.05
C PRO A 124 5.91 -13.62 13.44
N TYR A 125 6.67 -14.61 12.99
CA TYR A 125 6.21 -15.90 12.53
C TYR A 125 6.93 -17.02 13.33
N SER A 126 6.25 -18.13 13.54
CA SER A 126 6.82 -19.35 14.14
C SER A 126 6.84 -20.46 13.11
N GLU A 127 7.89 -21.28 13.14
CA GLU A 127 7.98 -22.49 12.33
C GLU A 127 6.89 -23.49 12.73
N CYS A 128 6.31 -24.19 11.75
CA CYS A 128 5.31 -25.22 11.99
C CYS A 128 5.34 -26.27 10.87
N THR A 129 5.07 -27.53 11.25
CA THR A 129 4.90 -28.63 10.30
C THR A 129 3.43 -28.97 10.18
N VAL A 130 2.92 -29.02 8.96
CA VAL A 130 1.53 -29.39 8.65
C VAL A 130 1.49 -30.65 7.80
N THR A 131 0.35 -31.34 7.80
CA THR A 131 0.12 -32.48 6.89
C THR A 131 -0.70 -32.01 5.71
N THR A 132 -0.17 -32.22 4.49
CA THR A 132 -0.85 -31.87 3.24
C THR A 132 -2.06 -32.80 3.00
N PRO A 133 -3.02 -32.43 2.14
CA PRO A 133 -4.14 -33.33 1.77
C PRO A 133 -3.69 -34.65 1.17
N THR A 134 -2.49 -34.71 0.59
CA THR A 134 -1.86 -35.91 0.03
C THR A 134 -1.13 -36.75 1.08
N GLY A 135 -1.17 -36.38 2.37
CA GLY A 135 -0.57 -37.11 3.48
C GLY A 135 0.93 -36.83 3.73
N HIS A 136 1.56 -35.94 2.96
CA HIS A 136 2.97 -35.57 3.17
C HIS A 136 3.12 -34.47 4.23
N LYS A 137 4.25 -34.52 4.96
CA LYS A 137 4.63 -33.43 5.86
C LYS A 137 5.19 -32.27 5.04
N TYR A 138 4.82 -31.04 5.47
CA TYR A 138 5.33 -29.79 4.91
C TYR A 138 5.77 -28.88 6.05
N ASP A 139 7.03 -28.45 6.01
CA ASP A 139 7.59 -27.50 6.96
C ASP A 139 7.37 -26.07 6.43
N GLY A 140 6.66 -25.27 7.19
CA GLY A 140 6.27 -23.92 6.83
C GLY A 140 6.31 -22.99 8.04
N VAL A 141 5.69 -21.83 7.90
CA VAL A 141 5.61 -20.83 8.96
C VAL A 141 4.16 -20.46 9.26
N LYS A 142 3.91 -20.06 10.50
CA LYS A 142 2.60 -19.61 10.97
C LYS A 142 2.71 -18.22 11.57
N PHE A 143 1.80 -17.35 11.18
CA PHE A 143 1.67 -16.01 11.73
C PHE A 143 1.36 -16.07 13.24
N GLU A 144 2.15 -15.35 14.05
CA GLU A 144 1.91 -15.26 15.48
C GLU A 144 0.72 -14.35 15.80
N LYS A 145 -0.16 -14.82 16.67
CA LYS A 145 -1.32 -14.04 17.14
C LYS A 145 -0.87 -12.96 18.12
N GLY A 146 -1.65 -11.89 18.23
CA GLY A 146 -1.42 -10.86 19.22
C GLY A 146 -0.93 -9.54 18.65
N ASN A 147 -0.82 -9.41 17.33
CA ASN A 147 -0.55 -8.13 16.66
C ASN A 147 -1.84 -7.32 16.47
N CYS A 148 -1.73 -6.02 16.27
CA CYS A 148 -2.88 -5.18 15.92
C CYS A 148 -2.48 -4.05 14.96
N GLY A 149 -3.45 -3.55 14.21
CA GLY A 149 -3.34 -2.30 13.48
C GLY A 149 -3.83 -1.14 14.35
N VAL A 150 -3.32 0.05 14.11
CA VAL A 150 -3.85 1.30 14.65
C VAL A 150 -3.91 2.31 13.51
N SER A 151 -5.09 2.86 13.23
CA SER A 151 -5.26 3.90 12.21
C SER A 151 -5.31 5.28 12.84
N ILE A 152 -4.58 6.23 12.24
CA ILE A 152 -4.67 7.65 12.58
C ILE A 152 -5.76 8.27 11.70
N MET A 153 -6.88 8.60 12.33
CA MET A 153 -8.07 9.13 11.66
C MET A 153 -7.80 10.54 11.08
N ARG A 154 -8.39 10.94 9.95
CA ARG A 154 -9.19 10.11 9.03
C ARG A 154 -8.33 9.35 8.02
N SER A 155 -7.22 9.94 7.54
CA SER A 155 -6.45 9.42 6.41
C SER A 155 -6.02 7.96 6.59
N GLY A 156 -5.67 7.54 7.80
CA GLY A 156 -5.29 6.17 8.11
C GLY A 156 -6.42 5.15 7.95
N GLU A 157 -7.69 5.59 7.99
CA GLU A 157 -8.84 4.69 7.79
C GLU A 157 -8.88 4.12 6.36
N ALA A 158 -8.30 4.82 5.37
CA ALA A 158 -8.15 4.29 4.02
C ALA A 158 -7.34 2.97 3.99
N MET A 159 -6.44 2.78 4.94
CA MET A 159 -5.60 1.57 5.02
C MET A 159 -6.26 0.43 5.79
N GLU A 160 -7.34 0.65 6.53
CA GLU A 160 -8.00 -0.37 7.36
C GLU A 160 -8.56 -1.52 6.53
N GLN A 161 -9.21 -1.19 5.40
CA GLN A 161 -9.79 -2.22 4.54
C GLN A 161 -8.69 -3.08 3.93
N GLY A 162 -7.60 -2.48 3.44
CA GLY A 162 -6.44 -3.23 2.95
C GLY A 162 -5.85 -4.16 4.01
N LEU A 163 -5.76 -3.71 5.27
CA LEU A 163 -5.30 -4.55 6.37
C LEU A 163 -6.27 -5.72 6.66
N ARG A 164 -7.58 -5.50 6.57
CA ARG A 164 -8.59 -6.57 6.73
C ARG A 164 -8.56 -7.59 5.58
N ASP A 165 -8.32 -7.12 4.37
CA ASP A 165 -8.22 -7.97 3.18
C ASP A 165 -7.00 -8.90 3.26
N CYS A 166 -5.87 -8.39 3.79
CA CYS A 166 -4.63 -9.15 3.96
C CYS A 166 -4.62 -10.01 5.24
N CYS A 167 -5.27 -9.56 6.33
CA CYS A 167 -5.26 -10.25 7.62
C CYS A 167 -6.62 -10.18 8.33
N ARG A 168 -7.47 -11.19 8.13
CA ARG A 168 -8.87 -11.24 8.65
C ARG A 168 -9.00 -11.16 10.17
N SER A 169 -8.02 -11.67 10.90
CA SER A 169 -8.10 -11.81 12.37
C SER A 169 -7.42 -10.67 13.14
N ILE A 170 -6.88 -9.65 12.44
CA ILE A 170 -6.20 -8.55 13.10
C ILE A 170 -7.20 -7.57 13.74
N ARG A 171 -6.91 -7.14 14.95
CA ARG A 171 -7.69 -6.09 15.62
C ARG A 171 -7.18 -4.74 15.15
N ILE A 172 -8.08 -3.77 15.02
CA ILE A 172 -7.74 -2.40 14.62
C ILE A 172 -8.18 -1.44 15.72
N GLY A 173 -7.22 -0.70 16.27
CA GLY A 173 -7.46 0.47 17.11
C GLY A 173 -7.50 1.75 16.27
N LYS A 174 -7.98 2.84 16.88
CA LYS A 174 -8.12 4.14 16.22
C LYS A 174 -7.61 5.27 17.10
N ILE A 175 -6.96 6.25 16.51
CA ILE A 175 -6.57 7.50 17.14
C ILE A 175 -7.09 8.66 16.28
N LEU A 176 -7.75 9.64 16.89
CA LEU A 176 -8.10 10.90 16.24
C LEU A 176 -7.21 12.01 16.80
N ILE A 177 -6.39 12.55 15.92
CA ILE A 177 -5.51 13.69 16.20
C ILE A 177 -5.86 14.80 15.22
N GLN A 178 -6.04 16.00 15.73
CA GLN A 178 -6.23 17.20 14.93
C GLN A 178 -5.24 18.26 15.38
N SER A 179 -4.76 19.07 14.45
CA SER A 179 -3.99 20.26 14.79
C SER A 179 -4.96 21.32 15.35
N ASP A 180 -4.62 21.86 16.49
CA ASP A 180 -5.29 23.01 17.05
C ASP A 180 -5.03 24.22 16.15
N GLU A 181 -6.09 24.93 15.73
CA GLU A 181 -5.99 26.00 14.75
C GLU A 181 -5.19 27.21 15.28
N ASP A 182 -5.28 27.47 16.59
CA ASP A 182 -4.62 28.62 17.23
C ASP A 182 -3.15 28.33 17.54
N THR A 183 -2.84 27.12 18.04
CA THR A 183 -1.51 26.77 18.54
C THR A 183 -0.68 25.98 17.57
N GLN A 184 -1.27 25.47 16.47
CA GLN A 184 -0.67 24.54 15.49
C GLN A 184 -0.14 23.25 16.14
N LYS A 185 -0.51 22.98 17.40
CA LYS A 185 -0.11 21.76 18.11
C LYS A 185 -1.09 20.62 17.83
N ALA A 186 -0.55 19.43 17.65
CA ALA A 186 -1.36 18.23 17.52
C ALA A 186 -2.07 17.93 18.86
N LYS A 187 -3.40 17.77 18.82
CA LYS A 187 -4.24 17.46 19.98
C LYS A 187 -4.99 16.14 19.74
N VAL A 188 -4.95 15.27 20.74
CA VAL A 188 -5.66 13.99 20.72
C VAL A 188 -7.10 14.19 21.18
N TYR A 189 -8.05 13.81 20.35
CA TYR A 189 -9.49 13.88 20.65
C TYR A 189 -10.09 12.53 21.01
N TYR A 190 -9.51 11.47 20.50
CA TYR A 190 -10.02 10.12 20.70
C TYR A 190 -8.90 9.09 20.52
N ALA A 191 -8.86 8.11 21.41
CA ALA A 191 -7.99 6.96 21.30
C ALA A 191 -8.73 5.71 21.82
N LYS A 192 -8.77 4.66 21.03
CA LYS A 192 -9.35 3.38 21.44
C LYS A 192 -8.49 2.23 20.94
N PHE A 193 -8.00 1.45 21.89
CA PHE A 193 -7.11 0.32 21.65
C PHE A 193 -7.62 -0.95 22.32
N PRO A 194 -7.13 -2.12 21.89
CA PRO A 194 -7.24 -3.34 22.70
C PRO A 194 -6.63 -3.12 24.10
N PRO A 195 -7.23 -3.64 25.17
CA PRO A 195 -6.75 -3.40 26.55
C PRO A 195 -5.32 -3.92 26.80
N ASP A 196 -4.87 -4.85 25.98
CA ASP A 196 -3.55 -5.47 26.05
C ASP A 196 -2.56 -4.91 24.99
N ILE A 197 -2.77 -3.64 24.54
CA ILE A 197 -1.95 -2.98 23.51
C ILE A 197 -0.45 -3.00 23.84
N SER A 198 -0.08 -2.85 25.11
CA SER A 198 1.30 -2.81 25.59
C SER A 198 2.10 -4.09 25.27
N ARG A 199 1.43 -5.22 25.08
CA ARG A 199 2.06 -6.52 24.78
C ARG A 199 2.07 -6.85 23.28
N ARG A 200 1.48 -5.98 22.43
CA ARG A 200 1.30 -6.23 21.02
C ARG A 200 2.39 -5.59 20.17
N LYS A 201 2.64 -6.15 18.99
CA LYS A 201 3.25 -5.38 17.90
C LYS A 201 2.16 -4.66 17.14
N VAL A 202 2.44 -3.41 16.78
CA VAL A 202 1.45 -2.49 16.22
C VAL A 202 1.88 -2.06 14.83
N LEU A 203 0.99 -2.25 13.85
CA LEU A 203 1.06 -1.62 12.54
C LEU A 203 0.32 -0.28 12.64
N LEU A 204 1.08 0.82 12.77
CA LEU A 204 0.53 2.18 12.80
C LEU A 204 0.33 2.66 11.38
N MET A 205 -0.91 2.98 11.00
CA MET A 205 -1.29 3.29 9.62
C MET A 205 -1.53 4.79 9.43
N TYR A 206 -0.74 5.40 8.56
CA TYR A 206 -0.89 6.80 8.15
C TYR A 206 -0.34 7.00 6.74
N PRO A 207 -1.20 7.21 5.72
CA PRO A 207 -0.79 7.08 4.32
C PRO A 207 0.24 8.12 3.87
N ILE A 208 0.20 9.33 4.41
CA ILE A 208 1.08 10.43 3.99
C ILE A 208 1.88 10.96 5.18
N LEU A 209 3.18 10.76 5.13
CA LEU A 209 4.11 11.25 6.12
C LEU A 209 4.79 12.54 5.63
N SER A 210 4.22 13.69 5.97
CA SER A 210 4.72 15.01 5.58
C SER A 210 5.71 15.56 6.61
N THR A 211 5.22 16.14 7.73
CA THR A 211 6.07 16.71 8.79
C THR A 211 6.41 15.71 9.89
N GLY A 212 5.60 14.68 10.08
CA GLY A 212 5.74 13.70 11.14
C GLY A 212 5.00 14.05 12.45
N ASN A 213 4.58 15.29 12.66
CA ASN A 213 4.00 15.75 13.94
C ASN A 213 2.81 14.90 14.39
N THR A 214 1.88 14.59 13.51
CA THR A 214 0.71 13.76 13.82
C THR A 214 1.10 12.35 14.24
N VAL A 215 2.10 11.77 13.58
CA VAL A 215 2.61 10.43 13.91
C VAL A 215 3.36 10.45 15.23
N ILE A 216 4.20 11.46 15.48
CA ILE A 216 4.90 11.65 16.74
C ILE A 216 3.91 11.66 17.91
N GLU A 217 2.83 12.44 17.79
CA GLU A 217 1.80 12.48 18.81
C GLU A 217 1.05 11.16 18.98
N ALA A 218 0.76 10.45 17.88
CA ALA A 218 0.17 9.11 17.94
C ALA A 218 1.07 8.10 18.66
N VAL A 219 2.38 8.17 18.43
CA VAL A 219 3.36 7.31 19.12
C VAL A 219 3.43 7.64 20.61
N ARG A 220 3.38 8.93 20.99
CA ARG A 220 3.31 9.36 22.41
C ARG A 220 2.12 8.75 23.11
N VAL A 221 0.92 8.87 22.49
CA VAL A 221 -0.31 8.27 23.04
C VAL A 221 -0.18 6.76 23.22
N LEU A 222 0.37 6.06 22.23
CA LEU A 222 0.61 4.61 22.34
C LEU A 222 1.59 4.27 23.46
N THR A 223 2.62 5.11 23.65
CA THR A 223 3.61 4.95 24.71
C THR A 223 3.02 5.19 26.10
N GLU A 224 2.12 6.17 26.24
CA GLU A 224 1.34 6.40 27.48
C GLU A 224 0.47 5.17 27.84
N HIS A 225 0.02 4.41 26.85
CA HIS A 225 -0.67 3.13 27.07
C HIS A 225 0.28 1.93 27.27
N GLY A 226 1.58 2.19 27.48
CA GLY A 226 2.59 1.19 27.80
C GLY A 226 3.21 0.48 26.60
N LEU A 227 2.94 0.91 25.37
CA LEU A 227 3.57 0.32 24.19
C LEU A 227 4.99 0.88 23.99
N GLN A 228 5.95 0.01 23.73
CA GLN A 228 7.33 0.44 23.46
C GLN A 228 7.51 0.81 21.98
N PRO A 229 8.23 1.90 21.62
CA PRO A 229 8.44 2.33 20.25
C PRO A 229 9.00 1.25 19.31
N LYS A 230 9.87 0.37 19.80
CA LYS A 230 10.41 -0.78 19.04
C LYS A 230 9.36 -1.81 18.57
N HIS A 231 8.16 -1.77 19.15
CA HIS A 231 7.04 -2.62 18.75
C HIS A 231 6.10 -1.95 17.74
N ILE A 232 6.44 -0.74 17.31
CA ILE A 232 5.64 0.03 16.34
C ILE A 232 6.31 -0.05 14.97
N ILE A 233 5.53 -0.44 13.97
CA ILE A 233 5.88 -0.39 12.56
C ILE A 233 4.92 0.60 11.91
N LEU A 234 5.43 1.77 11.51
CA LEU A 234 4.67 2.77 10.80
C LEU A 234 4.55 2.37 9.33
N LEU A 235 3.32 2.22 8.86
CA LEU A 235 3.00 1.99 7.46
C LEU A 235 2.56 3.31 6.81
N SER A 236 3.31 3.75 5.81
CA SER A 236 2.99 4.94 5.03
C SER A 236 3.11 4.64 3.54
N LEU A 237 2.30 5.27 2.70
CA LEU A 237 2.43 5.14 1.25
C LEU A 237 3.52 6.07 0.74
N PHE A 238 3.52 7.31 1.19
CA PHE A 238 4.44 8.35 0.77
C PHE A 238 5.04 9.06 1.99
N SER A 239 6.35 9.23 1.99
CA SER A 239 7.07 9.91 3.04
C SER A 239 7.89 11.07 2.48
N THR A 240 8.06 12.13 3.26
CA THR A 240 9.09 13.14 3.00
C THR A 240 10.35 12.80 3.80
N PRO A 241 11.53 13.27 3.33
CA PRO A 241 12.78 13.13 4.10
C PRO A 241 12.67 13.77 5.48
N HIS A 242 12.02 14.94 5.55
CA HIS A 242 11.80 15.66 6.80
C HIS A 242 10.93 14.87 7.78
N GLY A 243 9.78 14.35 7.32
CA GLY A 243 8.87 13.58 8.17
C GLY A 243 9.50 12.30 8.71
N ALA A 244 10.20 11.54 7.85
CA ALA A 244 10.90 10.34 8.28
C ALA A 244 11.99 10.66 9.32
N LYS A 245 12.81 11.70 9.07
CA LYS A 245 13.89 12.13 9.97
C LYS A 245 13.33 12.59 11.32
N SER A 246 12.26 13.40 11.34
CA SER A 246 11.64 13.90 12.58
C SER A 246 11.17 12.75 13.48
N ILE A 247 10.56 11.71 12.91
CA ILE A 247 10.09 10.55 13.68
C ILE A 247 11.27 9.76 14.25
N ILE A 248 12.30 9.48 13.45
CA ILE A 248 13.46 8.69 13.91
C ILE A 248 14.28 9.47 14.95
N GLN A 249 14.34 10.80 14.85
CA GLN A 249 14.99 11.63 15.88
C GLN A 249 14.29 11.55 17.24
N GLU A 250 12.95 11.53 17.24
CA GLU A 250 12.16 11.43 18.48
C GLU A 250 12.09 9.99 18.99
N PHE A 251 11.93 9.03 18.08
CA PHE A 251 11.78 7.60 18.39
C PHE A 251 12.72 6.74 17.53
N PRO A 252 13.99 6.62 17.91
CA PRO A 252 14.99 5.91 17.09
C PRO A 252 14.74 4.40 16.95
N GLU A 253 13.87 3.81 17.75
CA GLU A 253 13.55 2.38 17.73
C GLU A 253 12.34 2.03 16.82
N ILE A 254 11.61 3.03 16.32
CA ILE A 254 10.45 2.78 15.45
C ILE A 254 10.89 2.33 14.06
N THR A 255 10.14 1.40 13.47
CA THR A 255 10.35 1.04 12.07
C THR A 255 9.39 1.82 11.19
N ILE A 256 9.89 2.47 10.13
CA ILE A 256 9.09 3.15 9.10
C ILE A 256 9.16 2.32 7.83
N LEU A 257 8.01 1.93 7.30
CA LEU A 257 7.86 1.23 6.03
C LEU A 257 7.06 2.11 5.07
N THR A 258 7.64 2.40 3.90
CA THR A 258 7.01 3.26 2.89
C THR A 258 7.37 2.79 1.47
N THR A 259 6.65 3.27 0.46
CA THR A 259 6.96 2.95 -0.95
C THR A 259 8.03 3.86 -1.52
N GLU A 260 8.08 5.11 -1.06
CA GLU A 260 9.10 6.08 -1.50
C GLU A 260 9.33 7.17 -0.46
N VAL A 261 10.46 7.84 -0.57
CA VAL A 261 10.75 9.08 0.14
C VAL A 261 11.02 10.16 -0.88
N HIS A 262 10.13 11.17 -0.94
CA HIS A 262 10.18 12.24 -1.91
C HIS A 262 9.89 13.59 -1.23
N PRO A 263 10.60 14.69 -1.59
CA PRO A 263 10.40 16.01 -0.99
C PRO A 263 8.94 16.51 -1.09
N VAL A 264 8.25 16.15 -2.16
CA VAL A 264 6.84 16.49 -2.37
C VAL A 264 5.96 15.27 -2.16
N ALA A 265 5.13 15.29 -1.10
CA ALA A 265 4.15 14.26 -0.82
C ALA A 265 2.74 14.69 -1.28
N PRO A 266 1.86 13.76 -1.70
CA PRO A 266 0.47 14.06 -2.09
C PRO A 266 -0.40 14.31 -0.83
N THR A 267 -0.29 15.51 -0.25
CA THR A 267 -0.89 15.87 1.05
C THR A 267 -2.42 15.82 1.06
N HIS A 268 -3.06 15.99 -0.09
CA HIS A 268 -4.53 15.88 -0.28
C HIS A 268 -5.03 14.45 -0.51
N PHE A 269 -4.20 13.45 -0.22
CA PHE A 269 -4.57 12.03 -0.38
C PHE A 269 -5.90 11.70 0.32
N GLY A 270 -6.06 12.09 1.58
CA GLY A 270 -7.27 11.79 2.35
C GLY A 270 -8.53 12.45 1.77
N GLN A 271 -8.46 13.72 1.40
CA GLN A 271 -9.57 14.44 0.78
C GLN A 271 -10.01 13.74 -0.50
N ARG A 272 -9.07 13.45 -1.38
CA ARG A 272 -9.35 12.81 -2.67
C ARG A 272 -9.84 11.36 -2.52
N TYR A 273 -9.29 10.62 -1.57
CA TYR A 273 -9.71 9.25 -1.29
C TYR A 273 -11.16 9.20 -0.79
N PHE A 274 -11.51 10.02 0.20
CA PHE A 274 -12.86 10.03 0.78
C PHE A 274 -13.87 10.91 0.01
N GLY A 275 -13.42 11.74 -0.93
CA GLY A 275 -14.28 12.65 -1.70
C GLY A 275 -14.83 13.78 -0.85
N THR A 276 -13.96 14.42 -0.06
CA THR A 276 -14.29 15.55 0.82
C THR A 276 -13.61 16.84 0.36
N ASP A 277 -13.36 16.95 -0.95
CA ASP A 277 -12.74 18.12 -1.60
C ASP A 277 -13.66 19.32 -1.61
#